data_531225d3f105f97b0be65ae95e67ba70
#
_entry.id   531225d3f105f97b0be65ae95e67ba70
#
_cell.length_a   1.000
_cell.length_b   1.000
_cell.length_c   1.000
_cell.angle_alpha   90.00
_cell.angle_beta   90.00
_cell.angle_gamma   90.00
#
_symmetry.space_group_name_H-M   'P 1'
#
loop_
_entity.id
_entity.type
_entity.pdbx_description
1 polymer ?
#
loop_
_entity_poly.entity_id
_entity_poly.type
_entity_poly.pdbx_seq_one_letter_code
_entity_poly.pdbx_strand_id
1 'polypeptide(L)'
;MPGVKRQERAAATQSQLLEAARRVFAERGYQATSVAAITDAASTAHGTFYLYFRNKEDVFAQLMATAMDELYSHTLTELDPETHLYDPAVARDRVAGFLQVAVSQGKIWRALLEAILVSPALAASWLELRAVFHQGLADRLAIYQSRGEFRDLDPSLVAQTLAGMLEWHVFTSVSFGVPGPLEASDKVIDTIADLWASAVDVGGRKGQPAEG
;
A
#
# COMPACT_ATOMS: atom_id res chain seq x y z
N MET A 1 -5.11 -3.49 39.67
CA MET A 1 -5.93 -3.90 38.55
C MET A 1 -5.28 -5.09 37.81
N PRO A 2 -5.52 -6.37 38.20
CA PRO A 2 -4.86 -7.53 37.58
C PRO A 2 -5.21 -7.74 36.10
N GLY A 3 -6.44 -7.39 35.67
CA GLY A 3 -6.90 -7.59 34.29
C GLY A 3 -6.18 -6.74 33.28
N VAL A 4 -5.89 -5.48 33.55
CA VAL A 4 -5.19 -4.55 32.64
C VAL A 4 -3.78 -5.04 32.32
N LYS A 5 -3.03 -5.44 33.35
CA LYS A 5 -1.65 -5.99 33.16
C LYS A 5 -1.63 -7.30 32.34
N ARG A 6 -2.71 -8.09 32.40
CA ARG A 6 -2.81 -9.31 31.58
C ARG A 6 -3.09 -8.99 30.12
N GLN A 7 -3.96 -8.02 29.86
CA GLN A 7 -4.22 -7.55 28.49
C GLN A 7 -3.00 -6.89 27.86
N GLU A 8 -2.30 -6.03 28.60
CA GLU A 8 -1.06 -5.41 28.14
C GLU A 8 0.02 -6.43 27.77
N ARG A 9 0.20 -7.48 28.58
CA ARG A 9 1.14 -8.57 28.28
C ARG A 9 0.71 -9.39 27.06
N ALA A 10 -0.57 -9.65 26.89
CA ALA A 10 -1.08 -10.35 25.71
C ALA A 10 -0.85 -9.54 24.45
N ALA A 11 -1.15 -8.24 24.45
CA ALA A 11 -0.90 -7.35 23.34
C ALA A 11 0.61 -7.25 23.01
N ALA A 12 1.47 -7.15 24.01
CA ALA A 12 2.92 -7.14 23.83
C ALA A 12 3.43 -8.44 23.18
N THR A 13 2.92 -9.60 23.59
CA THR A 13 3.30 -10.89 23.01
C THR A 13 2.80 -11.01 21.56
N GLN A 14 1.59 -10.57 21.28
CA GLN A 14 1.07 -10.56 19.92
C GLN A 14 1.91 -9.66 19.00
N SER A 15 2.24 -8.44 19.45
CA SER A 15 3.11 -7.53 18.71
C SER A 15 4.51 -8.11 18.47
N GLN A 16 5.07 -8.80 19.46
CA GLN A 16 6.37 -9.49 19.35
C GLN A 16 6.33 -10.59 18.29
N LEU A 17 5.26 -11.38 18.23
CA LEU A 17 5.06 -12.42 17.21
C LEU A 17 4.87 -11.82 15.83
N LEU A 18 4.09 -10.73 15.68
CA LEU A 18 3.91 -10.03 14.42
C LEU A 18 5.24 -9.46 13.88
N GLU A 19 6.03 -8.82 14.74
CA GLU A 19 7.32 -8.26 14.32
C GLU A 19 8.33 -9.37 13.94
N ALA A 20 8.36 -10.47 14.70
CA ALA A 20 9.16 -11.64 14.34
C ALA A 20 8.70 -12.24 13.00
N ALA A 21 7.40 -12.39 12.80
CA ALA A 21 6.82 -12.88 11.55
C ALA A 21 7.21 -11.97 10.36
N ARG A 22 7.09 -10.66 10.52
CA ARG A 22 7.49 -9.67 9.50
C ARG A 22 8.94 -9.86 9.07
N ARG A 23 9.87 -9.98 10.03
CA ARG A 23 11.30 -10.23 9.75
C ARG A 23 11.52 -11.55 9.02
N VAL A 24 10.94 -12.64 9.51
CA VAL A 24 11.13 -13.98 8.93
C VAL A 24 10.57 -14.06 7.51
N PHE A 25 9.38 -13.48 7.27
CA PHE A 25 8.81 -13.41 5.93
C PHE A 25 9.64 -12.54 4.98
N ALA A 26 10.15 -11.41 5.45
CA ALA A 26 11.01 -10.54 4.64
C ALA A 26 12.35 -11.22 4.27
N GLU A 27 12.90 -12.06 5.15
CA GLU A 27 14.16 -12.76 4.92
C GLU A 27 14.03 -13.99 4.05
N ARG A 28 12.97 -14.80 4.29
CA ARG A 28 12.82 -16.15 3.71
C ARG A 28 11.77 -16.24 2.62
N GLY A 29 10.92 -15.22 2.47
CA GLY A 29 9.71 -15.28 1.68
C GLY A 29 8.57 -16.01 2.38
N TYR A 30 7.40 -16.01 1.75
CA TYR A 30 6.20 -16.62 2.33
C TYR A 30 6.30 -18.16 2.39
N GLN A 31 6.72 -18.80 1.30
CA GLN A 31 6.70 -20.26 1.21
C GLN A 31 7.66 -20.93 2.19
N ALA A 32 8.89 -20.40 2.30
CA ALA A 32 9.93 -20.99 3.16
C ALA A 32 9.76 -20.64 4.65
N THR A 33 8.80 -19.79 5.01
CA THR A 33 8.51 -19.45 6.40
C THR A 33 7.62 -20.49 7.04
N SER A 34 7.98 -20.92 8.28
CA SER A 34 7.17 -21.80 9.12
C SER A 34 6.81 -21.15 10.45
N VAL A 35 5.75 -21.63 11.11
CA VAL A 35 5.37 -21.17 12.45
C VAL A 35 6.53 -21.38 13.46
N ALA A 36 7.27 -22.48 13.36
CA ALA A 36 8.45 -22.73 14.18
C ALA A 36 9.50 -21.61 14.01
N ALA A 37 9.81 -21.23 12.76
CA ALA A 37 10.76 -20.15 12.51
C ALA A 37 10.30 -18.79 13.09
N ILE A 38 9.00 -18.52 13.09
CA ILE A 38 8.43 -17.29 13.67
C ILE A 38 8.56 -17.33 15.21
N THR A 39 8.19 -18.44 15.84
CA THR A 39 8.27 -18.58 17.31
C THR A 39 9.70 -18.56 17.82
N ASP A 40 10.64 -19.17 17.10
CA ASP A 40 12.07 -19.12 17.40
C ASP A 40 12.59 -17.67 17.32
N ALA A 41 12.25 -16.95 16.24
CA ALA A 41 12.61 -15.54 16.06
C ALA A 41 11.97 -14.61 17.11
N ALA A 42 10.80 -14.97 17.61
CA ALA A 42 10.11 -14.27 18.69
C ALA A 42 10.58 -14.71 20.09
N SER A 43 11.46 -15.71 20.21
CA SER A 43 11.85 -16.30 21.50
C SER A 43 10.65 -16.73 22.35
N THR A 44 9.63 -17.33 21.73
CA THR A 44 8.41 -17.78 22.37
C THR A 44 8.20 -19.28 22.17
N ALA A 45 7.42 -19.91 23.05
CA ALA A 45 7.06 -21.32 22.88
C ALA A 45 6.12 -21.48 21.65
N HIS A 46 6.29 -22.59 20.92
CA HIS A 46 5.47 -22.88 19.70
C HIS A 46 3.96 -22.80 19.96
N GLY A 47 3.50 -23.30 21.13
CA GLY A 47 2.08 -23.23 21.52
C GLY A 47 1.57 -21.80 21.77
N THR A 48 2.47 -20.85 22.08
CA THR A 48 2.09 -19.45 22.28
C THR A 48 1.57 -18.81 21.01
N PHE A 49 2.09 -19.19 19.85
CA PHE A 49 1.62 -18.70 18.57
C PHE A 49 0.12 -18.94 18.38
N TYR A 50 -0.35 -20.13 18.69
CA TYR A 50 -1.75 -20.53 18.47
C TYR A 50 -2.75 -19.90 19.45
N LEU A 51 -2.27 -19.16 20.45
CA LEU A 51 -3.13 -18.30 21.28
C LEU A 51 -3.56 -17.02 20.55
N TYR A 52 -2.80 -16.61 19.51
CA TYR A 52 -3.01 -15.33 18.79
C TYR A 52 -3.35 -15.53 17.32
N PHE A 53 -2.81 -16.56 16.68
CA PHE A 53 -2.95 -16.81 15.24
C PHE A 53 -3.29 -18.27 14.97
N ARG A 54 -4.23 -18.49 14.06
CA ARG A 54 -4.68 -19.86 13.71
C ARG A 54 -3.63 -20.64 12.94
N ASN A 55 -2.92 -19.95 12.03
CA ASN A 55 -1.91 -20.55 11.17
C ASN A 55 -1.00 -19.47 10.58
N LYS A 56 -0.08 -19.86 9.69
CA LYS A 56 0.83 -18.97 8.96
C LYS A 56 0.08 -17.94 8.09
N GLU A 57 -1.02 -18.33 7.48
CA GLU A 57 -1.83 -17.44 6.64
C GLU A 57 -2.47 -16.33 7.45
N ASP A 58 -2.96 -16.64 8.66
CA ASP A 58 -3.63 -15.68 9.54
C ASP A 58 -2.69 -14.56 10.00
N VAL A 59 -1.47 -14.91 10.43
CA VAL A 59 -0.46 -13.90 10.80
C VAL A 59 -0.01 -13.10 9.58
N PHE A 60 0.11 -13.74 8.42
CA PHE A 60 0.51 -13.04 7.19
C PHE A 60 -0.57 -12.09 6.70
N ALA A 61 -1.86 -12.46 6.78
CA ALA A 61 -2.98 -11.61 6.43
C ALA A 61 -3.02 -10.32 7.28
N GLN A 62 -2.71 -10.42 8.59
CA GLN A 62 -2.62 -9.23 9.46
C GLN A 62 -1.44 -8.33 9.08
N LEU A 63 -0.28 -8.90 8.76
CA LEU A 63 0.87 -8.13 8.27
C LEU A 63 0.57 -7.45 6.94
N MET A 64 -0.09 -8.16 6.02
CA MET A 64 -0.51 -7.62 4.73
C MET A 64 -1.47 -6.45 4.91
N ALA A 65 -2.48 -6.59 5.77
CA ALA A 65 -3.43 -5.52 6.04
C ALA A 65 -2.74 -4.26 6.58
N THR A 66 -1.82 -4.42 7.54
CA THR A 66 -1.03 -3.29 8.07
C THR A 66 -0.15 -2.65 6.99
N ALA A 67 0.55 -3.46 6.18
CA ALA A 67 1.42 -2.97 5.13
C ALA A 67 0.65 -2.21 4.04
N MET A 68 -0.55 -2.68 3.69
CA MET A 68 -1.44 -2.02 2.73
C MET A 68 -2.02 -0.73 3.30
N ASP A 69 -2.42 -0.73 4.56
CA ASP A 69 -2.92 0.47 5.25
C ASP A 69 -1.84 1.56 5.28
N GLU A 70 -0.61 1.23 5.66
CA GLU A 70 0.52 2.16 5.62
C GLU A 70 0.79 2.68 4.20
N LEU A 71 0.74 1.81 3.18
CA LEU A 71 1.00 2.18 1.80
C LEU A 71 -0.05 3.16 1.25
N TYR A 72 -1.31 2.86 1.51
CA TYR A 72 -2.42 3.63 0.94
C TYR A 72 -2.83 4.84 1.78
N SER A 73 -2.54 4.86 3.07
CA SER A 73 -2.86 6.00 3.94
C SER A 73 -2.22 7.30 3.44
N HIS A 74 -0.97 7.25 3.00
CA HIS A 74 -0.26 8.41 2.44
C HIS A 74 -0.80 8.89 1.08
N THR A 75 -1.56 8.05 0.38
CA THR A 75 -2.10 8.40 -0.93
C THR A 75 -3.49 9.03 -0.87
N LEU A 76 -4.29 8.71 0.16
CA LEU A 76 -5.70 9.11 0.25
C LEU A 76 -6.06 9.97 1.45
N THR A 77 -5.31 9.85 2.56
CA THR A 77 -5.61 10.55 3.80
C THR A 77 -5.25 11.99 3.69
N GLU A 78 -5.94 12.96 3.81
CA GLU A 78 -5.61 14.41 3.85
C GLU A 78 -5.69 15.16 2.51
N LEU A 79 -6.48 14.69 1.56
CA LEU A 79 -6.90 15.60 0.52
C LEU A 79 -7.99 16.50 1.12
N ASP A 80 -7.62 17.72 1.46
CA ASP A 80 -8.57 18.81 1.67
C ASP A 80 -9.54 18.81 0.47
N PRO A 81 -10.86 18.84 0.68
CA PRO A 81 -11.84 18.97 -0.41
C PRO A 81 -11.59 20.15 -1.34
N GLU A 82 -10.86 21.16 -0.89
CA GLU A 82 -10.45 22.34 -1.67
C GLU A 82 -9.13 22.13 -2.44
N THR A 83 -8.40 21.04 -2.19
CA THR A 83 -7.15 20.76 -2.88
C THR A 83 -7.44 20.24 -4.29
N HIS A 84 -6.90 20.91 -5.28
CA HIS A 84 -7.04 20.50 -6.69
C HIS A 84 -6.21 19.24 -6.99
N LEU A 85 -6.87 18.18 -7.43
CA LEU A 85 -6.25 16.88 -7.71
C LEU A 85 -5.17 16.95 -8.81
N TYR A 86 -5.28 17.94 -9.68
CA TYR A 86 -4.33 18.19 -10.79
C TYR A 86 -3.16 19.12 -10.40
N ASP A 87 -3.06 19.54 -9.13
CA ASP A 87 -1.87 20.26 -8.66
C ASP A 87 -0.66 19.31 -8.75
N PRO A 88 0.34 19.61 -9.59
CA PRO A 88 1.52 18.76 -9.74
C PRO A 88 2.27 18.53 -8.42
N ALA A 89 2.25 19.51 -7.52
CA ALA A 89 2.88 19.38 -6.21
C ALA A 89 2.15 18.35 -5.34
N VAL A 90 0.83 18.32 -5.40
CA VAL A 90 0.00 17.32 -4.69
C VAL A 90 0.24 15.92 -5.27
N ALA A 91 0.23 15.79 -6.58
CA ALA A 91 0.51 14.51 -7.25
C ALA A 91 1.91 14.00 -6.87
N ARG A 92 2.92 14.89 -6.89
CA ARG A 92 4.29 14.57 -6.50
C ARG A 92 4.38 14.06 -5.05
N ASP A 93 3.75 14.75 -4.12
CA ASP A 93 3.76 14.38 -2.70
C ASP A 93 3.12 13.01 -2.47
N ARG A 94 2.02 12.70 -3.14
CA ARG A 94 1.33 11.41 -3.06
C ARG A 94 2.16 10.27 -3.63
N VAL A 95 2.75 10.46 -4.80
CA VAL A 95 3.64 9.48 -5.42
C VAL A 95 4.88 9.26 -4.55
N ALA A 96 5.46 10.34 -4.02
CA ALA A 96 6.62 10.26 -3.13
C ALA A 96 6.29 9.46 -1.85
N GLY A 97 5.19 9.77 -1.18
CA GLY A 97 4.75 9.06 0.02
C GLY A 97 4.55 7.57 -0.24
N PHE A 98 3.84 7.21 -1.32
CA PHE A 98 3.64 5.83 -1.72
C PHE A 98 4.97 5.09 -1.94
N LEU A 99 5.86 5.65 -2.75
CA LEU A 99 7.15 5.02 -3.07
C LEU A 99 8.07 4.93 -1.86
N GLN A 100 8.09 5.95 -0.98
CA GLN A 100 8.89 5.93 0.25
C GLN A 100 8.44 4.81 1.19
N VAL A 101 7.12 4.63 1.38
CA VAL A 101 6.58 3.51 2.17
C VAL A 101 6.91 2.18 1.50
N ALA A 102 6.73 2.06 0.19
CA ALA A 102 7.07 0.84 -0.53
C ALA A 102 8.55 0.47 -0.39
N VAL A 103 9.47 1.44 -0.48
CA VAL A 103 10.90 1.24 -0.27
C VAL A 103 11.20 0.81 1.16
N SER A 104 10.58 1.46 2.16
CA SER A 104 10.81 1.14 3.57
C SER A 104 10.37 -0.27 3.95
N GLN A 105 9.30 -0.75 3.34
CA GLN A 105 8.79 -2.12 3.54
C GLN A 105 9.58 -3.18 2.74
N GLY A 106 10.22 -2.79 1.66
CA GLY A 106 11.22 -3.57 0.92
C GLY A 106 10.81 -5.02 0.66
N LYS A 107 11.52 -5.95 1.29
CA LYS A 107 11.40 -7.40 1.05
C LYS A 107 10.04 -8.01 1.38
N ILE A 108 9.20 -7.35 2.17
CA ILE A 108 7.87 -7.88 2.50
C ILE A 108 6.97 -7.95 1.25
N TRP A 109 7.17 -7.05 0.27
CA TRP A 109 6.45 -7.09 -1.00
C TRP A 109 6.69 -8.37 -1.78
N ARG A 110 7.94 -8.89 -1.76
CA ARG A 110 8.25 -10.18 -2.38
C ARG A 110 7.49 -11.31 -1.71
N ALA A 111 7.47 -11.33 -0.38
CA ALA A 111 6.71 -12.33 0.37
C ALA A 111 5.20 -12.23 0.08
N LEU A 112 4.67 -11.02 -0.11
CA LEU A 112 3.29 -10.81 -0.51
C LEU A 112 2.99 -11.45 -1.88
N LEU A 113 3.85 -11.23 -2.86
CA LEU A 113 3.67 -11.80 -4.19
C LEU A 113 3.70 -13.34 -4.18
N GLU A 114 4.65 -13.92 -3.44
CA GLU A 114 4.67 -15.37 -3.22
C GLU A 114 3.37 -15.86 -2.56
N ALA A 115 2.87 -15.14 -1.55
CA ALA A 115 1.68 -15.51 -0.80
C ALA A 115 0.41 -15.51 -1.66
N ILE A 116 0.16 -14.44 -2.43
CA ILE A 116 -1.03 -14.33 -3.27
C ILE A 116 -1.02 -15.34 -4.45
N LEU A 117 0.15 -15.77 -4.90
CA LEU A 117 0.25 -16.80 -5.96
C LEU A 117 -0.03 -18.22 -5.46
N VAL A 118 0.16 -18.49 -4.16
CA VAL A 118 0.05 -19.84 -3.60
C VAL A 118 -1.13 -20.02 -2.64
N SER A 119 -1.73 -18.95 -2.15
CA SER A 119 -2.89 -18.98 -1.25
C SER A 119 -4.07 -18.19 -1.83
N PRO A 120 -5.12 -18.86 -2.31
CA PRO A 120 -6.34 -18.20 -2.78
C PRO A 120 -6.99 -17.30 -1.72
N ALA A 121 -6.87 -17.66 -0.43
CA ALA A 121 -7.41 -16.86 0.66
C ALA A 121 -6.66 -15.52 0.81
N LEU A 122 -5.32 -15.54 0.73
CA LEU A 122 -4.51 -14.32 0.78
C LEU A 122 -4.70 -13.48 -0.49
N ALA A 123 -4.86 -14.11 -1.65
CA ALA A 123 -5.19 -13.41 -2.88
C ALA A 123 -6.54 -12.67 -2.78
N ALA A 124 -7.57 -13.31 -2.22
CA ALA A 124 -8.87 -12.70 -1.99
C ALA A 124 -8.77 -11.51 -1.02
N SER A 125 -8.10 -11.69 0.12
CA SER A 125 -7.88 -10.61 1.09
C SER A 125 -7.12 -9.42 0.50
N TRP A 126 -6.11 -9.69 -0.33
CA TRP A 126 -5.37 -8.63 -1.03
C TRP A 126 -6.25 -7.86 -2.01
N LEU A 127 -7.11 -8.56 -2.78
CA LEU A 127 -8.05 -7.92 -3.70
C LEU A 127 -9.09 -7.06 -2.97
N GLU A 128 -9.58 -7.53 -1.81
CA GLU A 128 -10.52 -6.77 -0.96
C GLU A 128 -9.87 -5.47 -0.45
N LEU A 129 -8.64 -5.54 0.08
CA LEU A 129 -7.91 -4.35 0.55
C LEU A 129 -7.65 -3.35 -0.59
N ARG A 130 -7.25 -3.84 -1.77
CA ARG A 130 -7.10 -3.01 -2.97
C ARG A 130 -8.40 -2.34 -3.39
N ALA A 131 -9.50 -3.09 -3.37
CA ALA A 131 -10.80 -2.57 -3.78
C ALA A 131 -11.24 -1.38 -2.93
N VAL A 132 -11.02 -1.43 -1.61
CA VAL A 132 -11.32 -0.31 -0.71
C VAL A 132 -10.52 0.95 -1.10
N PHE A 133 -9.23 0.80 -1.37
CA PHE A 133 -8.38 1.90 -1.81
C PHE A 133 -8.82 2.48 -3.16
N HIS A 134 -9.03 1.61 -4.16
CA HIS A 134 -9.45 2.04 -5.49
C HIS A 134 -10.81 2.74 -5.45
N GLN A 135 -11.75 2.25 -4.64
CA GLN A 135 -13.05 2.89 -4.47
C GLN A 135 -12.91 4.29 -3.85
N GLY A 136 -12.09 4.44 -2.82
CA GLY A 136 -11.83 5.75 -2.21
C GLY A 136 -11.24 6.76 -3.19
N LEU A 137 -10.34 6.34 -4.08
CA LEU A 137 -9.81 7.20 -5.15
C LEU A 137 -10.88 7.51 -6.20
N ALA A 138 -11.68 6.52 -6.61
CA ALA A 138 -12.78 6.71 -7.58
C ALA A 138 -13.83 7.69 -7.07
N ASP A 139 -14.23 7.59 -5.81
CA ASP A 139 -15.19 8.49 -5.18
C ASP A 139 -14.71 9.95 -5.21
N ARG A 140 -13.41 10.17 -4.98
CA ARG A 140 -12.80 11.51 -5.07
C ARG A 140 -12.78 12.02 -6.51
N LEU A 141 -12.39 11.19 -7.47
CA LEU A 141 -12.43 11.55 -8.89
C LEU A 141 -13.85 11.91 -9.33
N ALA A 142 -14.88 11.19 -8.86
CA ALA A 142 -16.27 11.50 -9.15
C ALA A 142 -16.70 12.86 -8.56
N ILE A 143 -16.22 13.23 -7.37
CA ILE A 143 -16.46 14.56 -6.78
C ILE A 143 -15.85 15.66 -7.67
N TYR A 144 -14.58 15.51 -8.08
CA TYR A 144 -13.95 16.47 -8.98
C TYR A 144 -14.63 16.56 -10.34
N GLN A 145 -15.08 15.42 -10.87
CA GLN A 145 -15.85 15.38 -12.12
C GLN A 145 -17.18 16.15 -12.00
N SER A 146 -17.90 16.02 -10.88
CA SER A 146 -19.14 16.77 -10.63
C SER A 146 -18.95 18.29 -10.55
N ARG A 147 -17.73 18.74 -10.23
CA ARG A 147 -17.33 20.15 -10.19
C ARG A 147 -16.79 20.66 -11.55
N GLY A 148 -16.67 19.79 -12.55
CA GLY A 148 -16.04 20.12 -13.84
C GLY A 148 -14.52 20.23 -13.78
N GLU A 149 -13.91 19.70 -12.73
CA GLU A 149 -12.46 19.75 -12.47
C GLU A 149 -11.74 18.47 -12.89
N PHE A 150 -12.46 17.51 -13.44
CA PHE A 150 -11.92 16.25 -13.93
C PHE A 150 -12.53 15.90 -15.29
N ARG A 151 -11.75 15.24 -16.13
CA ARG A 151 -12.17 14.81 -17.49
C ARG A 151 -13.39 13.89 -17.42
N ASP A 152 -14.18 13.87 -18.50
CA ASP A 152 -15.30 12.93 -18.66
C ASP A 152 -14.78 11.53 -18.99
N LEU A 153 -14.28 10.87 -17.94
CA LEU A 153 -13.77 9.50 -17.93
C LEU A 153 -14.45 8.74 -16.80
N ASP A 154 -14.46 7.41 -16.87
CA ASP A 154 -14.93 6.56 -15.78
C ASP A 154 -14.00 6.68 -14.57
N PRO A 155 -14.44 7.27 -13.43
CA PRO A 155 -13.60 7.46 -12.26
C PRO A 155 -13.03 6.16 -11.69
N SER A 156 -13.78 5.05 -11.75
CA SER A 156 -13.34 3.75 -11.25
C SER A 156 -12.22 3.18 -12.10
N LEU A 157 -12.34 3.28 -13.43
CA LEU A 157 -11.32 2.81 -14.34
C LEU A 157 -10.03 3.65 -14.22
N VAL A 158 -10.17 4.98 -14.09
CA VAL A 158 -9.01 5.87 -13.89
C VAL A 158 -8.32 5.57 -12.57
N ALA A 159 -9.08 5.41 -11.47
CA ALA A 159 -8.52 5.06 -10.17
C ALA A 159 -7.71 3.75 -10.22
N GLN A 160 -8.27 2.71 -10.84
CA GLN A 160 -7.57 1.43 -11.00
C GLN A 160 -6.31 1.56 -11.85
N THR A 161 -6.35 2.36 -12.91
CA THR A 161 -5.21 2.55 -13.82
C THR A 161 -4.08 3.31 -13.12
N LEU A 162 -4.40 4.43 -12.47
CA LEU A 162 -3.42 5.26 -11.77
C LEU A 162 -2.77 4.51 -10.60
N ALA A 163 -3.56 3.84 -9.77
CA ALA A 163 -3.04 3.02 -8.70
C ALA A 163 -2.19 1.86 -9.25
N GLY A 164 -2.67 1.22 -10.32
CA GLY A 164 -1.97 0.13 -10.99
C GLY A 164 -0.60 0.53 -11.54
N MET A 165 -0.38 1.77 -11.96
CA MET A 165 0.93 2.26 -12.38
C MET A 165 1.95 2.19 -11.24
N LEU A 166 1.59 2.67 -10.04
CA LEU A 166 2.45 2.64 -8.86
C LEU A 166 2.68 1.21 -8.38
N GLU A 167 1.61 0.46 -8.22
CA GLU A 167 1.66 -0.93 -7.78
C GLU A 167 2.53 -1.79 -8.71
N TRP A 168 2.37 -1.63 -10.03
CA TRP A 168 3.15 -2.37 -11.01
C TRP A 168 4.62 -1.98 -11.00
N HIS A 169 4.93 -0.69 -10.82
CA HIS A 169 6.29 -0.22 -10.67
C HIS A 169 6.97 -0.86 -9.45
N VAL A 170 6.31 -0.84 -8.28
CA VAL A 170 6.81 -1.50 -7.06
C VAL A 170 6.97 -3.01 -7.29
N PHE A 171 5.96 -3.65 -7.85
CA PHE A 171 5.96 -5.08 -8.12
C PHE A 171 7.16 -5.52 -8.98
N THR A 172 7.36 -4.87 -10.12
CA THR A 172 8.43 -5.24 -11.06
C THR A 172 9.82 -4.94 -10.50
N SER A 173 9.97 -3.82 -9.81
CA SER A 173 11.25 -3.44 -9.19
C SER A 173 11.66 -4.41 -8.09
N VAL A 174 10.72 -4.81 -7.22
CA VAL A 174 11.00 -5.75 -6.11
C VAL A 174 11.20 -7.17 -6.59
N SER A 175 10.39 -7.62 -7.58
CA SER A 175 10.39 -9.03 -8.00
C SER A 175 11.45 -9.33 -9.04
N PHE A 176 11.73 -8.39 -9.94
CA PHE A 176 12.55 -8.61 -11.11
C PHE A 176 13.72 -7.62 -11.24
N GLY A 177 13.77 -6.59 -10.39
CA GLY A 177 14.76 -5.51 -10.53
C GLY A 177 14.59 -4.70 -11.82
N VAL A 178 13.37 -4.56 -12.32
CA VAL A 178 13.05 -3.87 -13.58
C VAL A 178 12.08 -2.72 -13.32
N PRO A 179 12.38 -1.51 -13.77
CA PRO A 179 13.53 -1.04 -14.57
C PRO A 179 14.86 -0.95 -13.82
N GLY A 180 14.84 -1.15 -12.52
CA GLY A 180 15.97 -1.12 -11.60
C GLY A 180 15.51 -1.55 -10.21
N PRO A 181 16.37 -1.45 -9.18
CA PRO A 181 15.96 -1.66 -7.79
C PRO A 181 14.87 -0.67 -7.42
N LEU A 182 13.98 -1.06 -6.51
CA LEU A 182 12.94 -0.18 -6.00
C LEU A 182 13.58 1.02 -5.31
N GLU A 183 13.29 2.22 -5.79
CA GLU A 183 13.79 3.48 -5.26
C GLU A 183 12.70 4.57 -5.31
N ALA A 184 12.81 5.53 -4.40
CA ALA A 184 11.99 6.74 -4.40
C ALA A 184 12.84 7.95 -4.77
N SER A 185 13.57 7.87 -5.91
CA SER A 185 14.36 8.98 -6.41
C SER A 185 13.49 10.06 -7.01
N ASP A 186 13.94 11.32 -6.96
CA ASP A 186 13.21 12.46 -7.53
C ASP A 186 12.82 12.22 -8.99
N LYS A 187 13.70 11.62 -9.77
CA LYS A 187 13.43 11.29 -11.19
C LYS A 187 12.23 10.35 -11.35
N VAL A 188 12.14 9.31 -10.52
CA VAL A 188 11.02 8.34 -10.57
C VAL A 188 9.75 9.01 -10.09
N ILE A 189 9.82 9.73 -8.98
CA ILE A 189 8.69 10.46 -8.38
C ILE A 189 8.13 11.46 -9.39
N ASP A 190 8.95 12.34 -9.94
CA ASP A 190 8.54 13.40 -10.86
C ASP A 190 7.94 12.80 -12.14
N THR A 191 8.55 11.75 -12.70
CA THR A 191 8.01 11.10 -13.91
C THR A 191 6.60 10.54 -13.68
N ILE A 192 6.38 9.83 -12.57
CA ILE A 192 5.06 9.25 -12.28
C ILE A 192 4.06 10.33 -11.92
N ALA A 193 4.48 11.34 -11.16
CA ALA A 193 3.62 12.45 -10.77
C ALA A 193 3.14 13.28 -11.97
N ASP A 194 4.03 13.55 -12.93
CA ASP A 194 3.69 14.25 -14.17
C ASP A 194 2.69 13.45 -15.01
N LEU A 195 2.85 12.14 -15.10
CA LEU A 195 1.89 11.26 -15.77
C LEU A 195 0.53 11.27 -15.07
N TRP A 196 0.50 11.26 -13.74
CA TRP A 196 -0.72 11.33 -12.95
C TRP A 196 -1.43 12.68 -13.15
N ALA A 197 -0.71 13.79 -12.99
CA ALA A 197 -1.25 15.12 -13.16
C ALA A 197 -1.83 15.29 -14.58
N SER A 198 -1.11 14.84 -15.60
CA SER A 198 -1.56 14.89 -17.00
C SER A 198 -2.80 14.03 -17.27
N ALA A 199 -2.95 12.89 -16.58
CA ALA A 199 -4.09 12.01 -16.75
C ALA A 199 -5.39 12.62 -16.21
N VAL A 200 -5.31 13.48 -15.19
CA VAL A 200 -6.47 14.10 -14.55
C VAL A 200 -6.75 15.53 -15.03
N ASP A 201 -5.81 16.14 -15.75
CA ASP A 201 -5.97 17.50 -16.28
C ASP A 201 -7.13 17.60 -17.29
N VAL A 202 -8.02 18.54 -17.07
CA VAL A 202 -9.21 18.81 -17.92
C VAL A 202 -8.85 19.37 -19.30
N GLY A 203 -7.55 19.62 -19.58
CA GLY A 203 -7.10 20.10 -20.91
C GLY A 203 -7.72 21.42 -21.36
N GLY A 204 -8.16 22.27 -20.44
CA GLY A 204 -9.04 23.38 -20.73
C GLY A 204 -8.69 24.74 -20.10
N ARG A 205 -7.49 24.96 -19.59
CA ARG A 205 -7.04 26.36 -19.42
C ARG A 205 -6.46 26.90 -20.71
N LYS A 206 -7.30 26.92 -21.75
CA LYS A 206 -7.07 27.84 -22.87
C LYS A 206 -7.37 29.25 -22.37
N GLY A 207 -6.31 30.02 -22.17
CA GLY A 207 -6.32 31.47 -22.35
C GLY A 207 -7.20 32.25 -21.38
N GLN A 208 -6.68 32.64 -20.22
CA GLN A 208 -6.95 34.01 -19.80
C GLN A 208 -6.39 34.92 -20.87
N PRO A 209 -7.22 35.78 -21.52
CA PRO A 209 -6.68 36.82 -22.39
C PRO A 209 -5.80 37.70 -21.55
N ALA A 210 -4.59 37.99 -22.01
CA ALA A 210 -3.76 39.04 -21.47
C ALA A 210 -4.60 40.32 -21.53
N GLU A 211 -5.02 40.80 -20.37
CA GLU A 211 -5.55 42.17 -20.29
C GLU A 211 -4.42 43.13 -20.63
N GLY A 212 -4.64 43.83 -21.75
CA GLY A 212 -3.84 44.94 -22.26
C GLY A 212 -4.04 46.22 -21.44
#